data_c30b4ef5fa51a31d2da15779025042e8
#
_entry.id   c30b4ef5fa51a31d2da15779025042e8
#
_cell.length_a   1.000
_cell.length_b   1.000
_cell.length_c   1.000
_cell.angle_alpha   90.00
_cell.angle_beta   90.00
_cell.angle_gamma   90.00
#
_symmetry.space_group_name_H-M   'P 1'
#
loop_
_entity.id
_entity.type
_entity.pdbx_description
1 polymer ?
#
loop_
_entity_poly.entity_id
_entity_poly.type
_entity_poly.pdbx_seq_one_letter_code
_entity_poly.pdbx_strand_id
1 'polypeptide(L)'
;MIELPRPRRLCASHGAAGRSSVAWLAKGGCGQAGPNPLSGRGSPLPSGSRRAFCLLAGGLVIGRSVAAAAPSAVSGTAGDDALPAWSELFAREVDHRLDVPQADQQRYILLLQQALAAGTLADLAGQSFVLVDRNPQIQAAMVLVRTRAGGWHWLGATAVSTGKTGTFEHFLTPLGVFAHTLDNPDFRAEGTLNKNHIRGYGLRGRRVFDFGWQLAERGWGDGGTSKMRLQMHATDPRVLEPRLGRVASEGCIRIPATLNVFLDVHGVLDADYEAAAASGKKLWILKAHRQTIPWPGRAMVIVDSQATERPAWSPFPTAPGEKPVSTTPMPRNGEPVSLSASGLQ
;
A
#
# COMPACT_ATOMS: atom_id res chain seq x y z
N MET A 1 -54.69 -20.23 -30.82
CA MET A 1 -55.52 -19.76 -29.71
C MET A 1 -55.32 -20.71 -28.55
N ILE A 2 -54.40 -20.36 -27.65
CA ILE A 2 -54.25 -21.03 -26.37
C ILE A 2 -54.06 -19.92 -25.35
N GLU A 3 -55.01 -19.87 -24.44
CA GLU A 3 -55.21 -18.82 -23.43
C GLU A 3 -54.19 -18.95 -22.29
N LEU A 4 -53.62 -17.81 -21.86
CA LEU A 4 -52.76 -17.71 -20.66
C LEU A 4 -53.63 -17.34 -19.44
N PRO A 5 -53.44 -17.92 -18.26
CA PRO A 5 -54.18 -17.57 -17.05
C PRO A 5 -53.56 -16.35 -16.36
N ARG A 6 -54.46 -15.44 -15.87
CA ARG A 6 -54.14 -14.21 -15.09
C ARG A 6 -53.79 -14.56 -13.62
N PRO A 7 -52.98 -13.72 -12.96
CA PRO A 7 -52.65 -13.93 -11.56
C PRO A 7 -53.75 -13.46 -10.60
N ARG A 8 -53.96 -14.21 -9.55
CA ARG A 8 -54.87 -13.92 -8.44
C ARG A 8 -54.24 -12.92 -7.46
N ARG A 9 -54.96 -11.86 -7.14
CA ARG A 9 -54.77 -10.98 -6.00
C ARG A 9 -55.19 -11.72 -4.73
N LEU A 10 -54.39 -11.64 -3.66
CA LEU A 10 -54.84 -11.94 -2.31
C LEU A 10 -54.56 -10.75 -1.40
N CYS A 11 -55.60 -10.46 -0.66
CA CYS A 11 -55.79 -9.30 0.20
C CYS A 11 -54.95 -9.34 1.48
N ALA A 12 -54.76 -8.15 2.01
CA ALA A 12 -54.18 -7.78 3.28
C ALA A 12 -54.92 -8.38 4.49
N SER A 13 -54.19 -8.70 5.55
CA SER A 13 -54.70 -8.67 6.91
C SER A 13 -53.70 -7.99 7.85
N HIS A 14 -54.24 -7.02 8.57
CA HIS A 14 -53.63 -6.21 9.60
C HIS A 14 -53.32 -7.06 10.84
N GLY A 15 -52.15 -6.82 11.47
CA GLY A 15 -51.86 -7.31 12.81
C GLY A 15 -50.85 -6.40 13.48
N ALA A 16 -51.29 -5.79 14.58
CA ALA A 16 -50.64 -4.69 15.29
C ALA A 16 -49.58 -5.14 16.29
N ALA A 17 -48.67 -4.21 16.56
CA ALA A 17 -48.01 -3.89 17.86
C ALA A 17 -47.05 -4.89 18.52
N GLY A 18 -45.82 -4.45 18.64
CA GLY A 18 -44.80 -5.00 19.57
C GLY A 18 -43.57 -4.11 19.59
N ARG A 19 -43.63 -3.00 20.38
CA ARG A 19 -42.45 -2.19 20.73
C ARG A 19 -41.59 -3.01 21.70
N SER A 20 -40.35 -3.26 21.32
CA SER A 20 -39.31 -3.63 22.27
C SER A 20 -38.06 -2.82 21.95
N SER A 21 -37.89 -1.78 22.77
CA SER A 21 -36.68 -0.99 22.87
C SER A 21 -35.61 -1.85 23.55
N VAL A 22 -34.56 -2.20 22.84
CA VAL A 22 -33.34 -2.70 23.48
C VAL A 22 -32.25 -1.66 23.27
N ALA A 23 -31.95 -0.96 24.37
CA ALA A 23 -30.84 -0.03 24.48
C ALA A 23 -29.54 -0.78 24.41
N TRP A 24 -28.70 -0.49 23.39
CA TRP A 24 -27.30 -0.90 23.35
C TRP A 24 -26.44 0.17 24.02
N LEU A 25 -25.92 -0.20 25.18
CA LEU A 25 -24.90 0.55 25.88
C LEU A 25 -23.61 0.58 25.08
N ALA A 26 -23.29 1.74 24.56
CA ALA A 26 -21.96 2.07 24.05
C ALA A 26 -20.98 2.17 25.24
N LYS A 27 -20.00 1.30 25.31
CA LYS A 27 -18.79 1.48 26.11
C LYS A 27 -17.58 1.40 25.17
N GLY A 28 -16.86 2.52 25.10
CA GLY A 28 -15.59 2.62 24.39
C GLY A 28 -15.31 4.04 23.93
N GLY A 29 -15.14 4.95 24.90
CA GLY A 29 -14.82 6.34 24.65
C GLY A 29 -13.41 6.51 24.11
N CYS A 30 -13.27 7.17 22.97
CA CYS A 30 -12.05 7.81 22.52
C CYS A 30 -12.15 9.27 22.91
N GLY A 31 -11.33 9.71 23.87
CA GLY A 31 -11.31 11.07 24.39
C GLY A 31 -10.86 12.07 23.31
N GLN A 32 -11.72 13.00 23.01
CA GLN A 32 -11.38 14.23 22.30
C GLN A 32 -10.86 15.23 23.34
N ALA A 33 -9.59 15.63 23.20
CA ALA A 33 -9.06 16.79 23.90
C ALA A 33 -9.41 18.04 23.07
N GLY A 34 -10.34 18.84 23.60
CA GLY A 34 -10.68 20.16 23.07
C GLY A 34 -9.67 21.22 23.54
N PRO A 35 -9.52 22.34 22.83
CA PRO A 35 -8.59 23.39 23.18
C PRO A 35 -9.16 24.30 24.28
N ASN A 36 -8.33 24.57 25.27
CA ASN A 36 -8.58 25.53 26.35
C ASN A 36 -8.20 26.94 25.89
N PRO A 37 -9.02 27.98 26.12
CA PRO A 37 -8.66 29.35 25.84
C PRO A 37 -7.97 29.97 27.06
N LEU A 38 -6.74 30.47 26.86
CA LEU A 38 -6.07 31.32 27.86
C LEU A 38 -6.22 32.78 27.47
N SER A 39 -6.86 33.49 28.39
CA SER A 39 -6.97 34.93 28.50
C SER A 39 -5.63 35.60 28.80
N GLY A 40 -5.49 36.81 28.24
CA GLY A 40 -4.32 37.66 28.23
C GLY A 40 -3.96 38.38 29.54
N ARG A 41 -2.85 39.06 29.44
CA ARG A 41 -2.35 40.35 30.02
C ARG A 41 -0.85 40.34 29.75
N GLY A 42 -0.23 41.30 29.05
CA GLY A 42 -0.15 42.74 29.31
C GLY A 42 1.26 43.07 29.72
N SER A 43 2.10 43.48 28.76
CA SER A 43 3.18 44.49 28.71
C SER A 43 4.04 44.79 29.97
N PRO A 44 5.21 45.51 29.89
CA PRO A 44 5.95 46.13 28.76
C PRO A 44 7.48 45.89 28.79
N LEU A 45 8.15 46.40 27.76
CA LEU A 45 9.61 46.57 27.59
C LEU A 45 10.24 47.53 28.60
N PRO A 46 11.57 47.47 28.79
CA PRO A 46 12.35 48.64 28.59
C PRO A 46 13.61 48.52 27.71
N SER A 47 13.84 49.58 27.04
CA SER A 47 15.02 50.01 26.30
C SER A 47 16.31 50.05 27.12
N GLY A 48 17.46 49.79 26.50
CA GLY A 48 18.77 49.96 27.13
C GLY A 48 19.90 49.77 26.14
N SER A 49 20.24 50.87 25.48
CA SER A 49 21.44 51.09 24.69
C SER A 49 22.70 51.04 25.59
N ARG A 50 23.78 50.36 25.17
CA ARG A 50 25.17 50.81 25.43
C ARG A 50 26.16 50.15 24.48
N ARG A 51 26.85 51.00 23.76
CA ARG A 51 28.07 50.75 22.96
C ARG A 51 29.22 50.36 23.89
N ALA A 52 30.04 49.42 23.49
CA ALA A 52 31.44 49.36 23.88
C ALA A 52 32.27 48.75 22.75
N PHE A 53 33.19 49.59 22.30
CA PHE A 53 34.34 49.29 21.45
C PHE A 53 35.34 48.41 22.21
N CYS A 54 35.96 47.44 21.56
CA CYS A 54 37.34 47.05 21.84
C CYS A 54 37.99 46.40 20.61
N LEU A 55 39.22 46.82 20.42
CA LEU A 55 40.14 46.64 19.29
C LEU A 55 40.90 45.29 19.34
N LEU A 56 41.16 44.75 18.17
CA LEU A 56 42.38 44.11 17.65
C LEU A 56 43.21 43.15 18.55
N ALA A 57 43.31 41.88 18.11
CA ALA A 57 44.60 41.21 17.99
C ALA A 57 44.51 40.14 16.93
N GLY A 58 45.35 40.20 15.92
CA GLY A 58 45.45 39.26 14.82
C GLY A 58 46.10 37.95 15.26
N GLY A 59 45.56 36.87 14.75
CA GLY A 59 46.15 35.52 14.82
C GLY A 59 45.82 34.78 13.53
N LEU A 60 46.80 34.72 12.63
CA LEU A 60 46.75 33.97 11.38
C LEU A 60 46.83 32.45 11.71
N VAL A 61 45.70 31.79 11.83
CA VAL A 61 45.66 30.32 11.89
C VAL A 61 45.25 29.82 10.51
N ILE A 62 46.24 29.25 9.79
CA ILE A 62 46.02 28.53 8.54
C ILE A 62 45.35 27.20 8.92
N GLY A 63 44.02 27.22 9.05
CA GLY A 63 43.18 26.03 9.19
C GLY A 63 42.93 25.44 7.81
N ARG A 64 43.52 24.27 7.54
CA ARG A 64 43.07 23.40 6.43
C ARG A 64 41.59 23.07 6.63
N SER A 65 40.74 23.77 5.88
CA SER A 65 39.33 23.38 5.75
C SER A 65 39.26 22.05 5.04
N VAL A 66 39.06 20.97 5.79
CA VAL A 66 38.54 19.72 5.24
C VAL A 66 37.08 20.04 4.87
N ALA A 67 36.84 20.33 3.61
CA ALA A 67 35.50 20.42 3.08
C ALA A 67 34.87 19.04 3.24
N ALA A 68 34.02 18.87 4.26
CA ALA A 68 33.09 17.78 4.31
C ALA A 68 32.20 17.93 3.07
N ALA A 69 32.39 17.05 2.10
CA ALA A 69 31.51 16.95 0.95
C ALA A 69 30.10 16.68 1.50
N ALA A 70 29.24 17.68 1.41
CA ALA A 70 27.81 17.49 1.57
C ALA A 70 27.38 16.39 0.58
N PRO A 71 26.52 15.44 1.00
CA PRO A 71 26.00 14.48 0.05
C PRO A 71 25.30 15.29 -1.05
N SER A 72 25.86 15.27 -2.25
CA SER A 72 25.26 15.83 -3.43
C SER A 72 23.87 15.20 -3.56
N ALA A 73 22.84 16.01 -3.36
CA ALA A 73 21.50 15.68 -3.81
C ALA A 73 21.63 15.44 -5.32
N VAL A 74 21.55 14.18 -5.72
CA VAL A 74 21.50 13.78 -7.12
C VAL A 74 20.14 14.22 -7.65
N SER A 75 20.03 15.52 -7.95
CA SER A 75 19.00 16.07 -8.84
C SER A 75 19.43 15.81 -10.29
N GLY A 76 19.69 14.52 -10.59
CA GLY A 76 19.81 14.06 -11.95
C GLY A 76 18.42 13.62 -12.38
N THR A 77 17.96 14.08 -13.54
CA THR A 77 16.96 13.41 -14.33
C THR A 77 17.48 12.00 -14.58
N ALA A 78 17.21 11.09 -13.63
CA ALA A 78 17.43 9.68 -13.85
C ALA A 78 16.52 9.35 -15.05
N GLY A 79 17.13 9.19 -16.21
CA GLY A 79 16.44 8.82 -17.42
C GLY A 79 15.84 7.43 -17.23
N ASP A 80 14.98 7.04 -18.15
CA ASP A 80 14.37 5.71 -18.19
C ASP A 80 15.42 4.56 -18.21
N ASP A 81 16.70 4.90 -18.39
CA ASP A 81 17.86 3.97 -18.32
C ASP A 81 18.05 3.30 -16.94
N ALA A 82 17.51 3.89 -15.87
CA ALA A 82 17.57 3.30 -14.54
C ALA A 82 16.50 2.21 -14.30
N LEU A 83 15.51 2.06 -15.18
CA LEU A 83 14.39 1.12 -14.99
C LEU A 83 14.82 -0.34 -14.80
N PRO A 84 15.79 -0.90 -15.58
CA PRO A 84 16.25 -2.28 -15.35
C PRO A 84 16.81 -2.49 -13.94
N ALA A 85 17.61 -1.53 -13.43
CA ALA A 85 18.18 -1.62 -12.08
C ALA A 85 17.08 -1.60 -11.00
N TRP A 86 15.97 -0.89 -11.21
CA TRP A 86 14.83 -0.90 -10.30
C TRP A 86 14.05 -2.21 -10.35
N SER A 87 13.95 -2.88 -11.50
CA SER A 87 13.39 -4.24 -11.59
C SER A 87 14.25 -5.25 -10.85
N GLU A 88 15.59 -5.16 -10.97
CA GLU A 88 16.53 -5.99 -10.21
C GLU A 88 16.44 -5.71 -8.70
N LEU A 89 16.28 -4.43 -8.31
CA LEU A 89 16.09 -4.04 -6.92
C LEU A 89 14.79 -4.64 -6.35
N PHE A 90 13.69 -4.53 -7.09
CA PHE A 90 12.42 -5.18 -6.73
C PHE A 90 12.61 -6.69 -6.56
N ALA A 91 13.28 -7.34 -7.53
CA ALA A 91 13.52 -8.79 -7.49
C ALA A 91 14.39 -9.21 -6.28
N ARG A 92 15.25 -8.34 -5.80
CA ARG A 92 16.14 -8.60 -4.66
C ARG A 92 15.45 -8.33 -3.31
N GLU A 93 14.58 -7.34 -3.23
CA GLU A 93 14.03 -6.85 -1.96
C GLU A 93 12.62 -7.36 -1.66
N VAL A 94 11.88 -7.84 -2.65
CA VAL A 94 10.48 -8.27 -2.49
C VAL A 94 10.36 -9.78 -2.53
N ASP A 95 9.74 -10.35 -1.50
CA ASP A 95 9.39 -11.78 -1.43
C ASP A 95 8.03 -12.08 -2.06
N HIS A 96 7.67 -13.37 -2.14
CA HIS A 96 6.40 -13.84 -2.74
C HIS A 96 6.18 -13.33 -4.16
N ARG A 97 7.28 -13.17 -4.92
CA ARG A 97 7.23 -12.72 -6.31
C ARG A 97 6.51 -13.71 -7.19
N LEU A 98 5.91 -13.16 -8.25
CA LEU A 98 5.19 -13.90 -9.27
C LEU A 98 5.88 -13.69 -10.63
N ASP A 99 6.19 -14.79 -11.30
CA ASP A 99 6.79 -14.78 -12.64
C ASP A 99 5.68 -14.64 -13.68
N VAL A 100 5.16 -13.42 -13.83
CA VAL A 100 4.08 -13.11 -14.76
C VAL A 100 4.62 -13.13 -16.19
N PRO A 101 4.09 -13.99 -17.09
CA PRO A 101 4.52 -14.03 -18.50
C PRO A 101 4.32 -12.69 -19.21
N GLN A 102 5.17 -12.41 -20.20
CA GLN A 102 5.13 -11.14 -20.93
C GLN A 102 3.75 -10.83 -21.56
N ALA A 103 3.07 -11.85 -22.07
CA ALA A 103 1.73 -11.69 -22.62
C ALA A 103 0.72 -11.21 -21.57
N ASP A 104 0.80 -11.77 -20.34
CA ASP A 104 -0.04 -11.33 -19.24
C ASP A 104 0.37 -9.95 -18.71
N GLN A 105 1.68 -9.61 -18.68
CA GLN A 105 2.13 -8.25 -18.36
C GLN A 105 1.50 -7.23 -19.31
N GLN A 106 1.50 -7.49 -20.61
CA GLN A 106 0.88 -6.61 -21.62
C GLN A 106 -0.63 -6.47 -21.38
N ARG A 107 -1.32 -7.58 -21.06
CA ARG A 107 -2.74 -7.56 -20.71
C ARG A 107 -3.01 -6.69 -19.49
N TYR A 108 -2.19 -6.79 -18.44
CA TYR A 108 -2.33 -5.94 -17.24
C TYR A 108 -2.03 -4.48 -17.52
N ILE A 109 -1.09 -4.17 -18.40
CA ILE A 109 -0.85 -2.79 -18.87
C ILE A 109 -2.11 -2.23 -19.54
N LEU A 110 -2.78 -3.01 -20.39
CA LEU A 110 -4.03 -2.59 -21.03
C LEU A 110 -5.16 -2.37 -20.00
N LEU A 111 -5.32 -3.27 -19.02
CA LEU A 111 -6.29 -3.11 -17.94
C LEU A 111 -6.02 -1.84 -17.11
N LEU A 112 -4.75 -1.59 -16.80
CA LEU A 112 -4.34 -0.36 -16.11
C LEU A 112 -4.67 0.88 -16.93
N GLN A 113 -4.36 0.90 -18.23
CA GLN A 113 -4.67 2.01 -19.12
C GLN A 113 -6.17 2.26 -19.21
N GLN A 114 -6.99 1.22 -19.32
CA GLN A 114 -8.44 1.32 -19.34
C GLN A 114 -8.99 1.91 -18.03
N ALA A 115 -8.51 1.43 -16.89
CA ALA A 115 -8.90 1.94 -15.58
C ALA A 115 -8.52 3.43 -15.40
N LEU A 116 -7.31 3.82 -15.82
CA LEU A 116 -6.84 5.20 -15.78
C LEU A 116 -7.65 6.11 -16.70
N ALA A 117 -8.02 5.65 -17.90
CA ALA A 117 -8.83 6.41 -18.85
C ALA A 117 -10.28 6.63 -18.33
N ALA A 118 -10.81 5.69 -17.56
CA ALA A 118 -12.11 5.82 -16.91
C ALA A 118 -12.07 6.68 -15.63
N GLY A 119 -10.88 6.90 -15.07
CA GLY A 119 -10.66 7.69 -13.85
C GLY A 119 -10.47 9.18 -14.15
N THR A 120 -10.37 9.97 -13.08
CA THR A 120 -10.20 11.45 -13.15
C THR A 120 -8.73 11.88 -13.18
N LEU A 121 -7.79 10.94 -13.05
CA LEU A 121 -6.36 11.25 -13.04
C LEU A 121 -5.85 11.33 -14.49
N ALA A 122 -5.76 12.56 -15.01
CA ALA A 122 -5.13 12.83 -16.30
C ALA A 122 -3.62 12.99 -16.15
N ASP A 123 -2.89 12.77 -17.24
CA ASP A 123 -1.45 12.96 -17.41
C ASP A 123 -0.56 12.38 -16.28
N LEU A 124 -0.32 11.08 -16.38
CA LEU A 124 0.43 10.32 -15.39
C LEU A 124 1.77 9.82 -15.96
N ALA A 125 2.33 10.49 -16.97
CA ALA A 125 3.65 10.16 -17.49
C ALA A 125 4.74 10.41 -16.43
N GLY A 126 5.75 9.56 -16.40
CA GLY A 126 6.83 9.64 -15.42
C GLY A 126 6.41 9.31 -14.00
N GLN A 127 5.49 8.36 -13.82
CA GLN A 127 4.99 7.94 -12.49
C GLN A 127 4.92 6.43 -12.34
N SER A 128 5.09 5.98 -11.10
CA SER A 128 4.85 4.60 -10.70
C SER A 128 3.37 4.35 -10.36
N PHE A 129 2.97 3.10 -10.52
CA PHE A 129 1.63 2.62 -10.17
C PHE A 129 1.73 1.31 -9.39
N VAL A 130 0.84 1.12 -8.44
CA VAL A 130 0.54 -0.18 -7.88
C VAL A 130 -0.80 -0.63 -8.46
N LEU A 131 -0.77 -1.66 -9.29
CA LEU A 131 -1.96 -2.29 -9.86
C LEU A 131 -2.28 -3.53 -9.03
N VAL A 132 -3.51 -3.67 -8.57
CA VAL A 132 -3.98 -4.83 -7.81
C VAL A 132 -5.08 -5.53 -8.60
N ASP A 133 -4.92 -6.82 -8.84
CA ASP A 133 -6.00 -7.66 -9.35
C ASP A 133 -6.67 -8.38 -8.18
N ARG A 134 -7.93 -8.00 -7.90
CA ARG A 134 -8.72 -8.61 -6.83
C ARG A 134 -9.38 -9.94 -7.20
N ASN A 135 -9.24 -10.37 -8.46
CA ASN A 135 -9.86 -11.62 -8.93
C ASN A 135 -9.46 -12.80 -8.04
N PRO A 136 -10.40 -13.65 -7.58
CA PRO A 136 -10.09 -14.79 -6.70
C PRO A 136 -9.09 -15.78 -7.27
N GLN A 137 -8.96 -15.86 -8.59
CA GLN A 137 -8.00 -16.72 -9.27
C GLN A 137 -6.60 -16.08 -9.39
N ILE A 138 -6.47 -14.79 -9.11
CA ILE A 138 -5.23 -14.02 -9.32
C ILE A 138 -4.63 -13.57 -7.99
N GLN A 139 -5.25 -12.63 -7.29
CA GLN A 139 -4.78 -12.09 -6.00
C GLN A 139 -3.32 -11.63 -6.05
N ALA A 140 -3.03 -10.70 -6.94
CA ALA A 140 -1.68 -10.19 -7.19
C ALA A 140 -1.64 -8.66 -7.16
N ALA A 141 -0.50 -8.10 -6.74
CA ALA A 141 -0.13 -6.71 -6.98
C ALA A 141 1.06 -6.62 -7.91
N MET A 142 1.02 -5.67 -8.83
CA MET A 142 2.04 -5.37 -9.81
C MET A 142 2.54 -3.94 -9.60
N VAL A 143 3.84 -3.73 -9.69
CA VAL A 143 4.44 -2.40 -9.67
C VAL A 143 4.94 -2.07 -11.07
N LEU A 144 4.42 -0.98 -11.62
CA LEU A 144 4.72 -0.52 -12.98
C LEU A 144 5.17 0.94 -12.97
N VAL A 145 5.94 1.32 -13.96
CA VAL A 145 6.30 2.72 -14.23
C VAL A 145 5.81 3.10 -15.60
N ARG A 146 5.08 4.20 -15.71
CA ARG A 146 4.85 4.87 -16.98
C ARG A 146 5.99 5.84 -17.23
N THR A 147 6.76 5.60 -18.27
CA THR A 147 7.91 6.44 -18.62
C THR A 147 7.46 7.84 -19.04
N ARG A 148 8.37 8.80 -19.05
CA ARG A 148 8.07 10.15 -19.56
C ARG A 148 7.74 10.15 -21.06
N ALA A 149 8.30 9.20 -21.81
CA ALA A 149 7.98 8.99 -23.22
C ALA A 149 6.61 8.30 -23.43
N GLY A 150 5.90 7.94 -22.35
CA GLY A 150 4.58 7.30 -22.41
C GLY A 150 4.60 5.78 -22.52
N GLY A 151 5.76 5.15 -22.57
CA GLY A 151 5.92 3.69 -22.50
C GLY A 151 5.63 3.14 -21.11
N TRP A 152 5.53 1.82 -20.99
CA TRP A 152 5.32 1.12 -19.72
C TRP A 152 6.50 0.21 -19.41
N HIS A 153 6.92 0.20 -18.16
CA HIS A 153 7.94 -0.68 -17.63
C HIS A 153 7.42 -1.45 -16.43
N TRP A 154 7.66 -2.75 -16.41
CA TRP A 154 7.25 -3.66 -15.35
C TRP A 154 8.39 -3.83 -14.34
N LEU A 155 8.18 -3.43 -13.09
CA LEU A 155 9.18 -3.65 -12.03
C LEU A 155 9.05 -5.05 -11.44
N GLY A 156 7.84 -5.52 -11.20
CA GLY A 156 7.59 -6.85 -10.67
C GLY A 156 6.17 -7.05 -10.16
N ALA A 157 5.89 -8.26 -9.69
CA ALA A 157 4.61 -8.64 -9.12
C ALA A 157 4.79 -9.50 -7.87
N THR A 158 3.78 -9.50 -6.99
CA THR A 158 3.77 -10.29 -5.76
C THR A 158 2.35 -10.69 -5.38
N ALA A 159 2.22 -11.73 -4.54
CA ALA A 159 0.95 -12.19 -4.00
C ALA A 159 0.34 -11.17 -3.04
N VAL A 160 -0.99 -11.02 -3.05
CA VAL A 160 -1.74 -10.20 -2.10
C VAL A 160 -2.96 -10.95 -1.57
N SER A 161 -3.70 -10.32 -0.64
CA SER A 161 -5.05 -10.76 -0.29
C SER A 161 -5.99 -9.57 -0.25
N THR A 162 -7.13 -9.73 -0.91
CA THR A 162 -8.21 -8.75 -0.97
C THR A 162 -9.46 -9.23 -0.20
N GLY A 163 -10.53 -8.46 -0.24
CA GLY A 163 -11.75 -8.67 0.52
C GLY A 163 -12.43 -10.00 0.26
N LYS A 164 -12.77 -10.71 1.35
CA LYS A 164 -13.54 -11.96 1.33
C LYS A 164 -15.00 -11.66 1.65
N THR A 165 -15.91 -12.11 0.81
CA THR A 165 -17.36 -12.03 1.05
C THR A 165 -17.85 -13.14 1.97
N GLY A 166 -19.12 -13.07 2.42
CA GLY A 166 -19.77 -14.09 3.25
C GLY A 166 -19.61 -13.93 4.76
N THR A 167 -19.03 -12.83 5.23
CA THR A 167 -18.86 -12.52 6.66
C THR A 167 -19.32 -11.09 6.94
N PHE A 168 -19.96 -10.83 8.07
CA PHE A 168 -20.40 -9.51 8.50
C PHE A 168 -19.20 -8.53 8.57
N GLU A 169 -19.40 -7.29 8.10
CA GLU A 169 -18.38 -6.24 7.98
C GLU A 169 -17.21 -6.55 7.01
N HIS A 170 -17.33 -7.59 6.21
CA HIS A 170 -16.39 -7.86 5.13
C HIS A 170 -16.90 -7.26 3.82
N PHE A 171 -16.06 -6.50 3.15
CA PHE A 171 -16.34 -5.84 1.88
C PHE A 171 -15.61 -6.53 0.73
N LEU A 172 -16.20 -6.51 -0.43
CA LEU A 172 -15.46 -6.74 -1.66
C LEU A 172 -14.56 -5.52 -1.91
N THR A 173 -13.27 -5.73 -2.06
CA THR A 173 -12.33 -4.61 -2.32
C THR A 173 -12.79 -3.81 -3.53
N PRO A 174 -13.01 -2.49 -3.43
CA PRO A 174 -13.60 -1.70 -4.52
C PRO A 174 -12.68 -1.63 -5.73
N LEU A 175 -13.28 -1.58 -6.93
CA LEU A 175 -12.57 -1.35 -8.20
C LEU A 175 -12.40 0.14 -8.44
N GLY A 176 -11.33 0.53 -9.11
CA GLY A 176 -11.11 1.91 -9.52
C GLY A 176 -9.67 2.40 -9.35
N VAL A 177 -9.53 3.72 -9.48
CA VAL A 177 -8.27 4.44 -9.30
C VAL A 177 -8.33 5.21 -7.99
N PHE A 178 -7.41 4.95 -7.10
CA PHE A 178 -7.39 5.50 -5.74
C PHE A 178 -6.14 6.35 -5.55
N ALA A 179 -6.34 7.65 -5.36
CA ALA A 179 -5.25 8.58 -5.13
C ALA A 179 -4.66 8.40 -3.72
N HIS A 180 -3.34 8.44 -3.63
CA HIS A 180 -2.59 8.45 -2.39
C HIS A 180 -2.14 9.89 -2.09
N THR A 181 -2.85 10.57 -1.21
CA THR A 181 -2.67 12.00 -0.94
C THR A 181 -2.51 12.28 0.55
N LEU A 182 -2.07 13.50 0.88
CA LEU A 182 -1.95 13.97 2.25
C LEU A 182 -3.29 14.21 2.97
N ASP A 183 -4.42 14.19 2.25
CA ASP A 183 -5.77 14.33 2.84
C ASP A 183 -6.16 13.10 3.67
N ASN A 184 -5.57 11.95 3.33
CA ASN A 184 -5.70 10.73 4.08
C ASN A 184 -4.32 10.29 4.58
N PRO A 185 -3.84 10.88 5.69
CA PRO A 185 -2.47 10.66 6.14
C PRO A 185 -2.24 9.20 6.55
N ASP A 186 -1.16 8.66 6.04
CA ASP A 186 -0.68 7.35 6.44
C ASP A 186 -0.29 7.30 7.91
N PHE A 187 -0.25 6.10 8.45
CA PHE A 187 0.23 5.85 9.80
C PHE A 187 1.14 4.62 9.84
N ARG A 188 1.76 4.39 10.99
CA ARG A 188 2.60 3.23 11.23
C ARG A 188 1.93 2.25 12.17
N ALA A 189 1.95 0.99 11.79
CA ALA A 189 1.40 -0.10 12.59
C ALA A 189 2.06 -0.14 13.98
N GLU A 190 1.25 -0.30 15.01
CA GLU A 190 1.74 -0.46 16.40
C GLU A 190 2.35 -1.85 16.64
N GLY A 191 1.99 -2.84 15.80
CA GLY A 191 2.43 -4.23 15.93
C GLY A 191 1.78 -4.97 17.07
N THR A 192 0.65 -4.48 17.58
CA THR A 192 -0.13 -5.09 18.65
C THR A 192 -0.82 -6.38 18.18
N LEU A 193 -0.99 -7.33 19.10
CA LEU A 193 -1.71 -8.56 18.85
C LEU A 193 -3.19 -8.35 19.17
N ASN A 194 -4.05 -8.84 18.27
CA ASN A 194 -5.50 -8.90 18.55
C ASN A 194 -5.84 -10.10 19.46
N LYS A 195 -7.12 -10.28 19.77
CA LYS A 195 -7.61 -11.42 20.59
C LYS A 195 -7.24 -12.81 20.08
N ASN A 196 -6.90 -12.91 18.80
CA ASN A 196 -6.47 -14.16 18.16
C ASN A 196 -4.95 -14.27 18.04
N HIS A 197 -4.20 -13.44 18.76
CA HIS A 197 -2.74 -13.36 18.71
C HIS A 197 -2.18 -13.05 17.30
N ILE A 198 -2.91 -12.27 16.50
CA ILE A 198 -2.55 -11.90 15.12
C ILE A 198 -2.32 -10.38 15.05
N ARG A 199 -1.27 -9.97 14.32
CA ARG A 199 -0.99 -8.56 14.00
C ARG A 199 -1.66 -8.19 12.69
N GLY A 200 -2.82 -7.53 12.77
CA GLY A 200 -3.61 -7.17 11.59
C GLY A 200 -2.83 -6.35 10.56
N TYR A 201 -2.09 -5.33 11.01
CA TYR A 201 -1.25 -4.45 10.18
C TYR A 201 0.23 -4.86 10.12
N GLY A 202 0.56 -6.08 10.52
CA GLY A 202 1.93 -6.57 10.51
C GLY A 202 2.77 -6.11 11.70
N LEU A 203 4.08 -6.16 11.55
CA LEU A 203 5.02 -5.79 12.60
C LEU A 203 5.00 -4.28 12.86
N ARG A 204 5.43 -3.89 14.07
CA ARG A 204 5.56 -2.50 14.47
C ARG A 204 6.38 -1.69 13.45
N GLY A 205 5.89 -0.49 13.13
CA GLY A 205 6.55 0.44 12.24
C GLY A 205 6.29 0.20 10.74
N ARG A 206 5.56 -0.86 10.35
CA ARG A 206 5.09 -1.03 8.96
C ARG A 206 4.15 0.11 8.61
N ARG A 207 4.29 0.63 7.39
CA ARG A 207 3.44 1.74 6.91
C ARG A 207 2.09 1.19 6.49
N VAL A 208 1.04 1.90 6.86
CA VAL A 208 -0.31 1.67 6.37
C VAL A 208 -0.61 2.80 5.39
N PHE A 209 -0.70 2.45 4.11
CA PHE A 209 -1.06 3.38 3.04
C PHE A 209 -2.57 3.56 3.05
N ASP A 210 -3.02 4.79 3.21
CA ASP A 210 -4.44 5.11 3.40
C ASP A 210 -5.02 5.82 2.18
N PHE A 211 -6.05 5.25 1.59
CA PHE A 211 -6.75 5.77 0.41
C PHE A 211 -8.12 6.37 0.74
N GLY A 212 -8.38 6.62 2.02
CA GLY A 212 -9.60 7.27 2.49
C GLY A 212 -10.83 6.38 2.51
N TRP A 213 -11.97 7.02 2.69
CA TRP A 213 -13.28 6.38 2.70
C TRP A 213 -13.78 6.13 1.29
N GLN A 214 -14.06 4.88 0.97
CA GLN A 214 -14.52 4.43 -0.34
C GLN A 214 -15.88 3.75 -0.21
N LEU A 215 -16.71 3.85 -1.27
CA LEU A 215 -17.87 3.00 -1.41
C LEU A 215 -17.45 1.62 -1.89
N ALA A 216 -17.89 0.59 -1.21
CA ALA A 216 -17.60 -0.79 -1.55
C ALA A 216 -18.85 -1.66 -1.40
N GLU A 217 -18.91 -2.73 -2.15
CA GLU A 217 -19.95 -3.74 -2.06
C GLU A 217 -19.80 -4.51 -0.75
N ARG A 218 -20.91 -4.64 -0.03
CA ARG A 218 -20.96 -5.45 1.19
C ARG A 218 -20.90 -6.94 0.84
N GLY A 219 -20.02 -7.65 1.51
CA GLY A 219 -19.93 -9.10 1.38
C GLY A 219 -20.93 -9.85 2.27
N TRP A 220 -21.96 -9.18 2.82
CA TRP A 220 -22.93 -9.76 3.76
C TRP A 220 -24.34 -9.22 3.53
N GLY A 221 -25.32 -9.88 4.17
CA GLY A 221 -26.72 -9.50 4.07
C GLY A 221 -27.24 -9.68 2.66
N ASP A 222 -27.99 -8.72 2.19
CA ASP A 222 -28.55 -8.61 0.84
C ASP A 222 -27.60 -7.98 -0.19
N GLY A 223 -26.32 -7.75 0.17
CA GLY A 223 -25.37 -6.99 -0.63
C GLY A 223 -25.59 -5.49 -0.53
N GLY A 224 -25.45 -4.78 -1.65
CA GLY A 224 -25.50 -3.33 -1.71
C GLY A 224 -24.17 -2.68 -1.29
N THR A 225 -24.10 -1.36 -1.28
CA THR A 225 -22.87 -0.60 -1.03
C THR A 225 -22.87 0.06 0.34
N SER A 226 -21.69 0.19 0.93
CA SER A 226 -21.46 0.93 2.17
C SER A 226 -20.07 1.54 2.18
N LYS A 227 -19.81 2.48 3.09
CA LYS A 227 -18.49 3.10 3.23
C LYS A 227 -17.55 2.19 4.00
N MET A 228 -16.34 2.02 3.47
CA MET A 228 -15.21 1.39 4.17
C MET A 228 -13.96 2.24 4.04
N ARG A 229 -13.04 2.14 5.02
CA ARG A 229 -11.72 2.74 4.89
C ARG A 229 -10.83 1.83 4.06
N LEU A 230 -10.41 2.29 2.88
CA LEU A 230 -9.54 1.51 1.99
C LEU A 230 -8.08 1.72 2.36
N GLN A 231 -7.39 0.65 2.69
CA GLN A 231 -5.99 0.67 3.08
C GLN A 231 -5.21 -0.45 2.41
N MET A 232 -3.90 -0.22 2.18
CA MET A 232 -2.95 -1.24 1.78
C MET A 232 -1.86 -1.35 2.85
N HIS A 233 -1.62 -2.54 3.37
CA HIS A 233 -0.74 -2.74 4.52
C HIS A 233 -0.12 -4.14 4.56
N ALA A 234 1.00 -4.25 5.28
CA ALA A 234 1.55 -5.56 5.64
C ALA A 234 0.60 -6.32 6.56
N THR A 235 0.84 -7.59 6.75
CA THR A 235 0.03 -8.45 7.62
C THR A 235 0.92 -9.25 8.57
N ASP A 236 0.33 -10.10 9.42
CA ASP A 236 1.09 -10.94 10.33
C ASP A 236 1.99 -11.91 9.57
N PRO A 237 3.32 -11.85 9.77
CA PRO A 237 4.27 -12.63 8.96
C PRO A 237 4.20 -14.14 9.21
N ARG A 238 3.67 -14.56 10.35
CA ARG A 238 3.59 -16.00 10.71
C ARG A 238 2.25 -16.63 10.35
N VAL A 239 1.17 -15.86 10.43
CA VAL A 239 -0.19 -16.42 10.34
C VAL A 239 -0.87 -16.03 9.03
N LEU A 240 -0.73 -14.77 8.59
CA LEU A 240 -1.49 -14.24 7.46
C LEU A 240 -0.67 -14.10 6.18
N GLU A 241 0.62 -13.75 6.29
CA GLU A 241 1.48 -13.59 5.11
C GLU A 241 1.64 -14.90 4.31
N PRO A 242 1.79 -16.10 4.94
CA PRO A 242 1.80 -17.36 4.21
C PRO A 242 0.48 -17.70 3.48
N ARG A 243 -0.58 -16.93 3.74
CA ARG A 243 -1.90 -17.11 3.14
C ARG A 243 -2.20 -16.10 2.04
N LEU A 244 -1.25 -15.25 1.68
CA LEU A 244 -1.40 -14.34 0.54
C LEU A 244 -1.65 -15.14 -0.74
N GLY A 245 -2.44 -14.57 -1.65
CA GLY A 245 -2.94 -15.26 -2.84
C GLY A 245 -4.38 -15.75 -2.71
N ARG A 246 -5.06 -15.45 -1.58
CA ARG A 246 -6.50 -15.75 -1.35
C ARG A 246 -7.27 -14.50 -1.02
N VAL A 247 -8.54 -14.47 -1.39
CA VAL A 247 -9.50 -13.51 -0.83
C VAL A 247 -9.67 -13.79 0.66
N ALA A 248 -9.17 -12.93 1.53
CA ALA A 248 -9.08 -13.21 2.97
C ALA A 248 -9.17 -11.98 3.87
N SER A 249 -9.19 -10.75 3.32
CA SER A 249 -9.28 -9.53 4.12
C SER A 249 -10.73 -9.10 4.35
N GLU A 250 -10.90 -8.05 5.13
CA GLU A 250 -12.17 -7.38 5.38
C GLU A 250 -12.48 -6.30 4.33
N GLY A 251 -11.67 -6.23 3.24
CA GLY A 251 -11.78 -5.27 2.16
C GLY A 251 -10.48 -4.53 1.84
N CYS A 252 -9.58 -4.37 2.81
CA CYS A 252 -8.24 -3.80 2.60
C CYS A 252 -7.34 -4.74 1.78
N ILE A 253 -6.25 -4.21 1.24
CA ILE A 253 -5.25 -4.98 0.52
C ILE A 253 -4.14 -5.39 1.49
N ARG A 254 -3.98 -6.69 1.73
CA ARG A 254 -2.86 -7.25 2.49
C ARG A 254 -1.72 -7.59 1.53
N ILE A 255 -0.54 -7.06 1.82
CA ILE A 255 0.68 -7.25 1.01
C ILE A 255 1.78 -7.90 1.84
N PRO A 256 2.81 -8.52 1.21
CA PRO A 256 4.00 -8.99 1.91
C PRO A 256 4.69 -7.87 2.67
N ALA A 257 5.31 -8.22 3.79
CA ALA A 257 6.06 -7.26 4.60
C ALA A 257 7.23 -6.64 3.81
N THR A 258 7.82 -7.37 2.90
CA THR A 258 8.91 -6.90 2.03
C THR A 258 8.42 -5.93 0.97
N LEU A 259 7.27 -6.18 0.31
CA LEU A 259 6.66 -5.19 -0.58
C LEU A 259 6.30 -3.91 0.20
N ASN A 260 5.75 -4.02 1.41
CA ASN A 260 5.45 -2.85 2.24
C ASN A 260 6.69 -2.00 2.51
N VAL A 261 7.82 -2.65 2.81
CA VAL A 261 9.11 -1.94 3.00
C VAL A 261 9.59 -1.31 1.70
N PHE A 262 9.52 -2.03 0.60
CA PHE A 262 9.91 -1.52 -0.72
C PHE A 262 9.13 -0.25 -1.08
N LEU A 263 7.80 -0.28 -0.97
CA LEU A 263 6.95 0.88 -1.25
C LEU A 263 7.29 2.08 -0.33
N ASP A 264 7.55 1.82 0.96
CA ASP A 264 7.82 2.83 1.99
C ASP A 264 9.24 3.42 1.89
N VAL A 265 10.25 2.60 1.61
CA VAL A 265 11.65 3.06 1.51
C VAL A 265 11.91 3.78 0.19
N HIS A 266 11.29 3.28 -0.88
CA HIS A 266 11.50 3.82 -2.21
C HIS A 266 10.43 4.84 -2.63
N GLY A 267 9.45 5.12 -1.76
CA GLY A 267 8.45 6.16 -2.00
C GLY A 267 7.65 5.96 -3.28
N VAL A 268 7.35 4.69 -3.63
CA VAL A 268 6.72 4.33 -4.91
C VAL A 268 5.40 5.05 -5.15
N LEU A 269 4.64 5.34 -4.07
CA LEU A 269 3.35 6.05 -4.12
C LEU A 269 3.43 7.48 -3.53
N ASP A 270 4.62 8.00 -3.28
CA ASP A 270 4.82 9.19 -2.44
C ASP A 270 4.97 10.51 -3.22
N ALA A 271 4.47 10.64 -4.44
CA ALA A 271 4.62 11.89 -5.22
C ALA A 271 4.18 13.13 -4.44
N ASP A 272 3.02 13.10 -3.79
CA ASP A 272 2.50 14.24 -3.04
C ASP A 272 3.24 14.44 -1.71
N TYR A 273 3.67 13.36 -1.06
CA TYR A 273 4.47 13.41 0.16
C TYR A 273 5.87 13.99 -0.10
N GLU A 274 6.53 13.57 -1.19
CA GLU A 274 7.84 14.09 -1.57
C GLU A 274 7.76 15.55 -2.03
N ALA A 275 6.73 15.95 -2.77
CA ALA A 275 6.49 17.34 -3.13
C ALA A 275 6.28 18.21 -1.88
N ALA A 276 5.52 17.75 -0.91
CA ALA A 276 5.32 18.45 0.35
C ALA A 276 6.62 18.52 1.18
N ALA A 277 7.40 17.45 1.23
CA ALA A 277 8.71 17.45 1.90
C ALA A 277 9.69 18.43 1.23
N ALA A 278 9.74 18.46 -0.09
CA ALA A 278 10.54 19.39 -0.87
C ALA A 278 10.14 20.85 -0.63
N SER A 279 8.87 21.13 -0.33
CA SER A 279 8.40 22.47 0.08
C SER A 279 8.68 22.81 1.55
N GLY A 280 9.42 21.96 2.27
CA GLY A 280 9.83 22.20 3.66
C GLY A 280 8.87 21.62 4.72
N LYS A 281 7.80 20.91 4.33
CA LYS A 281 6.89 20.26 5.29
C LYS A 281 7.57 19.05 5.94
N LYS A 282 7.66 19.06 7.26
CA LYS A 282 8.14 17.89 8.01
C LYS A 282 7.05 16.82 8.10
N LEU A 283 7.30 15.69 7.48
CA LEU A 283 6.40 14.55 7.46
C LEU A 283 7.01 13.39 8.23
N TRP A 284 6.52 13.14 9.42
CA TRP A 284 7.02 12.09 10.34
C TRP A 284 6.90 10.68 9.75
N ILE A 285 5.99 10.49 8.81
CA ILE A 285 5.76 9.21 8.15
C ILE A 285 6.91 8.82 7.21
N LEU A 286 7.60 9.79 6.62
CA LEU A 286 8.71 9.54 5.70
C LEU A 286 9.98 9.15 6.47
N LYS A 287 10.63 8.07 6.08
CA LYS A 287 11.90 7.64 6.67
C LYS A 287 13.04 8.58 6.28
N ALA A 288 13.94 8.87 7.23
CA ALA A 288 15.10 9.71 6.98
C ALA A 288 16.07 9.13 5.93
N HIS A 289 16.16 7.80 5.86
CA HIS A 289 17.08 7.08 4.97
C HIS A 289 16.38 6.45 3.77
N ARG A 290 15.27 7.05 3.31
CA ARG A 290 14.58 6.56 2.11
C ARG A 290 15.42 6.80 0.86
N GLN A 291 15.30 5.90 -0.09
CA GLN A 291 15.93 5.93 -1.40
C GLN A 291 14.84 6.06 -2.45
N THR A 292 14.36 7.28 -2.65
CA THR A 292 13.18 7.54 -3.47
C THR A 292 13.39 7.14 -4.92
N ILE A 293 12.40 6.42 -5.47
CA ILE A 293 12.35 6.11 -6.90
C ILE A 293 12.25 7.40 -7.73
N PRO A 294 12.88 7.48 -8.92
CA PRO A 294 12.85 8.69 -9.76
C PRO A 294 11.45 9.04 -10.31
N TRP A 295 10.51 8.10 -10.22
CA TRP A 295 9.15 8.23 -10.72
C TRP A 295 8.10 7.96 -9.62
N PRO A 296 8.10 8.72 -8.51
CA PRO A 296 7.12 8.49 -7.46
C PRO A 296 5.71 8.69 -8.01
N GLY A 297 4.84 7.74 -7.72
CA GLY A 297 3.45 7.77 -8.16
C GLY A 297 2.51 8.32 -7.09
N ARG A 298 1.25 8.43 -7.45
CA ARG A 298 0.18 8.88 -6.56
C ARG A 298 -1.08 8.03 -6.66
N ALA A 299 -1.03 6.90 -7.34
CA ALA A 299 -2.22 6.09 -7.56
C ALA A 299 -1.97 4.60 -7.35
N MET A 300 -2.90 4.00 -6.62
CA MET A 300 -3.17 2.57 -6.63
C MET A 300 -4.39 2.32 -7.51
N VAL A 301 -4.32 1.32 -8.38
CA VAL A 301 -5.42 0.93 -9.27
C VAL A 301 -5.84 -0.48 -8.91
N ILE A 302 -7.15 -0.69 -8.74
CA ILE A 302 -7.70 -2.02 -8.45
C ILE A 302 -8.59 -2.43 -9.60
N VAL A 303 -8.27 -3.58 -10.17
CA VAL A 303 -9.02 -4.19 -11.28
C VAL A 303 -9.52 -5.59 -10.89
N ASP A 304 -10.41 -6.12 -11.72
CA ASP A 304 -10.79 -7.53 -11.74
C ASP A 304 -10.57 -8.02 -13.17
N SER A 305 -9.60 -8.91 -13.35
CA SER A 305 -9.28 -9.45 -14.67
C SER A 305 -10.36 -10.40 -15.20
N GLN A 306 -11.37 -10.74 -14.40
CA GLN A 306 -12.42 -11.69 -14.71
C GLN A 306 -11.87 -13.06 -15.14
N ALA A 307 -10.71 -13.43 -14.60
CA ALA A 307 -10.13 -14.74 -14.86
C ALA A 307 -11.05 -15.84 -14.29
N THR A 308 -11.41 -16.79 -15.13
CA THR A 308 -12.24 -17.94 -14.76
C THR A 308 -11.41 -19.09 -14.22
N GLU A 309 -10.14 -19.16 -14.61
CA GLU A 309 -9.18 -20.15 -14.20
C GLU A 309 -7.94 -19.50 -13.59
N ARG A 310 -7.27 -20.25 -12.72
CA ARG A 310 -6.04 -19.81 -12.11
C ARG A 310 -4.87 -20.08 -13.05
N PRO A 311 -4.16 -19.05 -13.54
CA PRO A 311 -2.97 -19.25 -14.35
C PRO A 311 -1.82 -19.82 -13.51
N ALA A 312 -0.91 -20.54 -14.16
CA ALA A 312 0.21 -21.19 -13.47
C ALA A 312 1.10 -20.24 -12.66
N TRP A 313 1.22 -18.99 -13.09
CA TRP A 313 2.00 -17.97 -12.39
C TRP A 313 1.28 -17.34 -11.18
N SER A 314 -0.04 -17.48 -11.06
CA SER A 314 -0.80 -16.94 -9.93
C SER A 314 -0.40 -17.65 -8.63
N PRO A 315 -0.45 -16.98 -7.46
CA PRO A 315 -0.06 -17.61 -6.22
C PRO A 315 -0.95 -18.79 -5.87
N PHE A 316 -0.32 -19.87 -5.40
CA PHE A 316 -1.03 -20.99 -4.80
C PHE A 316 -0.99 -20.82 -3.28
N PRO A 317 -2.09 -20.44 -2.67
CA PRO A 317 -2.12 -20.30 -1.24
C PRO A 317 -1.96 -21.67 -0.58
N THR A 318 -1.08 -21.77 0.42
CA THR A 318 -0.96 -22.95 1.28
C THR A 318 -2.31 -23.27 1.91
N ALA A 319 -2.78 -24.51 1.80
CA ALA A 319 -4.03 -24.93 2.42
C ALA A 319 -3.96 -24.74 3.95
N PRO A 320 -5.09 -24.46 4.63
CA PRO A 320 -5.10 -24.38 6.08
C PRO A 320 -4.58 -25.69 6.68
N GLY A 321 -3.47 -25.63 7.43
CA GLY A 321 -2.81 -26.80 8.01
C GLY A 321 -1.60 -27.34 7.23
N GLU A 322 -1.38 -26.93 5.99
CA GLU A 322 -0.14 -27.22 5.26
C GLU A 322 1.02 -26.34 5.77
N LYS A 323 2.16 -26.97 6.04
CA LYS A 323 3.38 -26.22 6.34
C LYS A 323 3.83 -25.49 5.08
N PRO A 324 4.35 -24.25 5.19
CA PRO A 324 4.91 -23.53 4.04
C PRO A 324 5.94 -24.42 3.35
N VAL A 325 5.77 -24.63 2.05
CA VAL A 325 6.83 -25.22 1.23
C VAL A 325 7.98 -24.26 1.28
N SER A 326 9.09 -24.66 1.91
CA SER A 326 10.34 -23.93 1.87
C SER A 326 10.77 -23.85 0.41
N THR A 327 10.59 -22.70 -0.22
CA THR A 327 11.22 -22.42 -1.51
C THR A 327 12.70 -22.28 -1.24
N THR A 328 13.42 -23.40 -1.33
CA THR A 328 14.87 -23.38 -1.41
C THR A 328 15.25 -22.47 -2.57
N PRO A 329 16.10 -21.45 -2.38
CA PRO A 329 16.55 -20.63 -3.49
C PRO A 329 17.17 -21.54 -4.56
N MET A 330 16.74 -21.39 -5.81
CA MET A 330 17.40 -22.06 -6.93
C MET A 330 18.90 -21.72 -6.86
N PRO A 331 19.80 -22.71 -6.98
CA PRO A 331 21.22 -22.44 -6.98
C PRO A 331 21.53 -21.47 -8.14
N ARG A 332 22.27 -20.41 -7.84
CA ARG A 332 22.73 -19.45 -8.85
C ARG A 332 23.55 -20.23 -9.86
N ASN A 333 23.20 -20.11 -11.14
CA ASN A 333 24.00 -20.63 -12.24
C ASN A 333 25.45 -20.12 -12.10
N GLY A 334 26.39 -20.99 -11.73
CA GLY A 334 27.79 -20.64 -11.65
C GLY A 334 28.63 -21.39 -10.60
N GLU A 335 28.06 -22.21 -9.73
CA GLU A 335 28.89 -23.04 -8.86
C GLU A 335 29.10 -24.44 -9.46
N PRO A 336 30.37 -24.92 -9.57
CA PRO A 336 30.64 -26.25 -10.10
C PRO A 336 30.14 -27.30 -9.10
N VAL A 337 29.29 -28.20 -9.61
CA VAL A 337 28.86 -29.39 -8.86
C VAL A 337 30.09 -30.25 -8.56
N SER A 338 30.52 -30.24 -7.30
CA SER A 338 31.50 -31.21 -6.79
C SER A 338 30.85 -32.59 -6.75
N LEU A 339 31.13 -33.40 -7.74
CA LEU A 339 30.86 -34.84 -7.70
C LEU A 339 31.85 -35.50 -6.74
N SER A 340 31.46 -35.74 -5.49
CA SER A 340 32.21 -36.64 -4.61
C SER A 340 31.88 -38.07 -5.05
N ALA A 341 32.87 -38.66 -5.71
CA ALA A 341 32.96 -40.08 -5.91
C ALA A 341 33.31 -40.74 -4.56
N SER A 342 32.40 -41.53 -4.04
CA SER A 342 32.63 -42.55 -3.01
C SER A 342 31.75 -43.72 -3.43
N GLY A 343 32.26 -44.83 -3.78
CA GLY A 343 33.36 -45.69 -3.45
C GLY A 343 32.80 -47.05 -3.60
N LEU A 344 33.28 -47.75 -4.62
CA LEU A 344 33.16 -49.22 -4.73
C LEU A 344 33.98 -49.81 -3.56
N GLN A 345 33.36 -50.60 -2.70
CA GLN A 345 33.82 -51.87 -2.18
C GLN A 345 32.63 -52.69 -1.71
#